data_3110d8c5a9c4245e277ca79fb0817d4c
#
_entry.id   3110d8c5a9c4245e277ca79fb0817d4c
#
_cell.length_a   1.000
_cell.length_b   1.000
_cell.length_c   1.000
_cell.angle_alpha   90.00
_cell.angle_beta   90.00
_cell.angle_gamma   90.00
#
_symmetry.space_group_name_H-M   'P 1'
#
loop_
_entity.id
_entity.type
_entity.pdbx_description
1 polymer ?
#
loop_
_entity_poly.entity_id
_entity_poly.type
_entity_poly.pdbx_seq_one_letter_code
_entity_poly.pdbx_strand_id
1 'polypeptide(L)'
;FGLMISEERQPSVLEINVRLGDPEAEVILPRLETDFFRLCEATLDRRLDTISLQWSQDCCLGVCAISGRAIKPLSSGGGGERPGYPGEHYTNMPISGLEKVDPDVLVYHNGTAFAPDVGEASGKRKLFTTGGRVLTLVARGSSLAEARVRAAKGASSSPERFRKNA
;
A
#
# COMPACT_ATOMS: atom_id res chain seq x y z
N PHE A 1 -17.01 4.87 0.16
CA PHE A 1 -17.06 6.31 -0.02
C PHE A 1 -15.78 6.93 0.53
N GLY A 2 -15.03 7.69 -0.29
CA GLY A 2 -13.97 8.58 0.17
C GLY A 2 -14.59 9.89 0.64
N LEU A 3 -14.32 10.28 1.88
CA LEU A 3 -14.86 11.49 2.48
C LEU A 3 -13.73 12.42 2.91
N MET A 4 -13.91 13.70 2.69
CA MET A 4 -13.16 14.77 3.35
C MET A 4 -13.99 15.33 4.47
N ILE A 5 -13.44 15.41 5.67
CA ILE A 5 -14.11 16.02 6.83
C ILE A 5 -13.45 17.38 7.08
N SER A 6 -14.25 18.46 7.05
CA SER A 6 -13.76 19.82 7.35
C SER A 6 -13.48 19.98 8.86
N GLU A 7 -12.88 21.12 9.23
CA GLU A 7 -12.66 21.49 10.65
C GLU A 7 -13.96 21.60 11.41
N GLU A 8 -15.04 22.02 10.75
CA GLU A 8 -16.41 22.10 11.31
C GLU A 8 -17.14 20.74 11.30
N ARG A 9 -16.39 19.64 11.02
CA ARG A 9 -16.90 18.25 10.95
C ARG A 9 -17.98 18.02 9.88
N GLN A 10 -17.97 18.83 8.82
CA GLN A 10 -18.87 18.62 7.68
C GLN A 10 -18.23 17.63 6.69
N PRO A 11 -18.92 16.54 6.34
CA PRO A 11 -18.42 15.57 5.36
C PRO A 11 -18.67 16.06 3.93
N SER A 12 -17.64 15.96 3.10
CA SER A 12 -17.74 16.15 1.64
C SER A 12 -17.32 14.86 0.95
N VAL A 13 -18.10 14.40 -0.01
CA VAL A 13 -17.79 13.19 -0.78
C VAL A 13 -16.71 13.52 -1.82
N LEU A 14 -15.58 12.80 -1.76
CA LEU A 14 -14.51 12.89 -2.74
C LEU A 14 -14.72 11.89 -3.88
N GLU A 15 -15.07 10.66 -3.52
CA GLU A 15 -15.25 9.58 -4.49
C GLU A 15 -16.23 8.52 -3.97
N ILE A 16 -16.82 7.79 -4.92
CA ILE A 16 -17.66 6.62 -4.64
C ILE A 16 -17.02 5.42 -5.32
N ASN A 17 -16.54 4.47 -4.49
CA ASN A 17 -16.02 3.20 -4.97
C ASN A 17 -17.11 2.12 -4.83
N VAL A 18 -17.44 1.43 -5.93
CA VAL A 18 -18.37 0.27 -5.93
C VAL A 18 -17.63 -1.05 -5.63
N ARG A 19 -16.39 -0.95 -5.24
CA ARG A 19 -15.47 -2.01 -4.83
C ARG A 19 -14.63 -1.51 -3.65
N LEU A 20 -13.85 -2.38 -3.05
CA LEU A 20 -12.84 -1.95 -2.08
C LEU A 20 -11.84 -1.00 -2.76
N GLY A 21 -11.47 0.08 -2.09
CA GLY A 21 -10.46 1.01 -2.57
C GLY A 21 -9.06 0.39 -2.58
N ASP A 22 -8.15 0.99 -3.33
CA ASP A 22 -6.73 0.68 -3.37
C ASP A 22 -5.97 2.00 -3.06
N PRO A 23 -5.26 2.13 -1.93
CA PRO A 23 -4.78 1.05 -1.03
C PRO A 23 -5.66 0.78 0.21
N GLU A 24 -6.90 1.24 0.28
CA GLU A 24 -7.74 1.11 1.48
C GLU A 24 -7.99 -0.35 1.88
N ALA A 25 -8.21 -1.24 0.90
CA ALA A 25 -8.39 -2.67 1.15
C ALA A 25 -7.19 -3.28 1.91
N GLU A 26 -5.99 -2.83 1.58
CA GLU A 26 -4.73 -3.34 2.11
C GLU A 26 -4.55 -3.02 3.61
N VAL A 27 -5.23 -1.99 4.13
CA VAL A 27 -5.21 -1.64 5.55
C VAL A 27 -6.49 -2.02 6.29
N ILE A 28 -7.59 -2.22 5.59
CA ILE A 28 -8.87 -2.61 6.20
C ILE A 28 -8.92 -4.12 6.43
N LEU A 29 -8.64 -4.92 5.37
CA LEU A 29 -8.78 -6.38 5.42
C LEU A 29 -7.86 -7.05 6.44
N PRO A 30 -6.61 -6.63 6.68
CA PRO A 30 -5.77 -7.22 7.73
C PRO A 30 -6.33 -7.06 9.15
N ARG A 31 -7.28 -6.15 9.37
CA ARG A 31 -7.96 -5.98 10.65
C ARG A 31 -9.23 -6.80 10.78
N LEU A 32 -9.76 -7.31 9.67
CA LEU A 32 -10.97 -8.11 9.68
C LEU A 32 -10.66 -9.51 10.22
N GLU A 33 -11.29 -9.88 11.35
CA GLU A 33 -11.17 -11.20 11.97
C GLU A 33 -12.28 -12.15 11.49
N THR A 34 -13.40 -11.60 11.03
CA THR A 34 -14.46 -12.37 10.38
C THR A 34 -13.94 -12.90 9.06
N ASP A 35 -14.14 -14.19 8.81
CA ASP A 35 -13.77 -14.84 7.55
C ASP A 35 -14.44 -14.12 6.36
N PHE A 36 -13.62 -13.56 5.47
CA PHE A 36 -14.09 -12.80 4.31
C PHE A 36 -14.90 -13.66 3.33
N PHE A 37 -14.55 -14.94 3.20
CA PHE A 37 -15.31 -15.87 2.34
C PHE A 37 -16.75 -16.03 2.85
N ARG A 38 -16.92 -16.16 4.18
CA ARG A 38 -18.27 -16.22 4.79
C ARG A 38 -19.09 -14.96 4.54
N LEU A 39 -18.46 -13.80 4.50
CA LEU A 39 -19.14 -12.54 4.14
C LEU A 39 -19.61 -12.58 2.68
N CYS A 40 -18.78 -13.09 1.77
CA CYS A 40 -19.14 -13.25 0.36
C CYS A 40 -20.33 -14.21 0.20
N GLU A 41 -20.29 -15.37 0.85
CA GLU A 41 -21.41 -16.32 0.83
C GLU A 41 -22.71 -15.68 1.36
N ALA A 42 -22.63 -15.03 2.53
CA ALA A 42 -23.79 -14.39 3.13
C ALA A 42 -24.37 -13.27 2.25
N THR A 43 -23.51 -12.57 1.51
CA THR A 43 -23.94 -11.55 0.55
C THR A 43 -24.73 -12.18 -0.59
N LEU A 44 -24.22 -13.27 -1.17
CA LEU A 44 -24.89 -14.02 -2.24
C LEU A 44 -26.25 -14.60 -1.77
N ASP A 45 -26.29 -15.11 -0.55
CA ASP A 45 -27.48 -15.69 0.07
C ASP A 45 -28.47 -14.63 0.63
N ARG A 46 -28.15 -13.33 0.51
CA ARG A 46 -28.94 -12.20 1.04
C ARG A 46 -29.21 -12.30 2.55
N ARG A 47 -28.22 -12.78 3.31
CA ARG A 47 -28.29 -12.96 4.77
C ARG A 47 -27.13 -12.26 5.50
N LEU A 48 -26.56 -11.20 4.91
CA LEU A 48 -25.43 -10.47 5.49
C LEU A 48 -25.78 -9.83 6.84
N ASP A 49 -27.04 -9.50 7.07
CA ASP A 49 -27.60 -8.99 8.32
C ASP A 49 -27.50 -9.98 9.49
N THR A 50 -27.29 -11.26 9.21
CA THR A 50 -27.12 -12.32 10.24
C THR A 50 -25.67 -12.43 10.73
N ILE A 51 -24.72 -11.74 10.11
CA ILE A 51 -23.29 -11.83 10.46
C ILE A 51 -22.87 -10.61 11.29
N SER A 52 -22.28 -10.87 12.45
CA SER A 52 -21.60 -9.85 13.25
C SER A 52 -20.13 -9.78 12.84
N LEU A 53 -19.70 -8.59 12.36
CA LEU A 53 -18.30 -8.35 12.01
C LEU A 53 -17.43 -8.27 13.26
N GLN A 54 -16.34 -9.02 13.23
CA GLN A 54 -15.29 -8.96 14.25
C GLN A 54 -14.06 -8.28 13.67
N TRP A 55 -13.53 -7.32 14.42
CA TRP A 55 -12.38 -6.51 14.03
C TRP A 55 -11.30 -6.55 15.08
N SER A 56 -10.05 -6.71 14.66
CA SER A 56 -8.88 -6.50 15.53
C SER A 56 -8.88 -5.09 16.12
N GLN A 57 -8.46 -4.98 17.38
CA GLN A 57 -8.25 -3.70 18.06
C GLN A 57 -6.96 -2.99 17.63
N ASP A 58 -6.07 -3.68 16.89
CA ASP A 58 -4.84 -3.07 16.40
C ASP A 58 -5.10 -1.92 15.44
N CYS A 59 -4.23 -0.94 15.48
CA CYS A 59 -4.09 0.03 14.40
C CYS A 59 -3.39 -0.61 13.20
N CYS A 60 -3.75 -0.19 11.99
CA CYS A 60 -3.11 -0.61 10.75
C CYS A 60 -2.73 0.62 9.93
N LEU A 61 -1.51 0.61 9.36
CA LEU A 61 -1.01 1.72 8.55
C LEU A 61 -0.27 1.17 7.34
N GLY A 62 -0.59 1.71 6.15
CA GLY A 62 0.07 1.39 4.90
C GLY A 62 0.95 2.54 4.40
N VAL A 63 2.14 2.21 3.91
CA VAL A 63 3.05 3.13 3.23
C VAL A 63 3.18 2.70 1.77
N CYS A 64 2.71 3.54 0.85
CA CYS A 64 2.86 3.29 -0.57
C CYS A 64 4.27 3.67 -1.02
N ALA A 65 4.99 2.71 -1.58
CA ALA A 65 6.23 2.94 -2.31
C ALA A 65 5.88 3.29 -3.76
N ILE A 66 6.30 4.46 -4.19
CA ILE A 66 6.02 4.98 -5.53
C ILE A 66 7.30 5.03 -6.38
N SER A 67 7.14 4.87 -7.69
CA SER A 67 8.22 5.06 -8.66
C SER A 67 8.29 6.53 -9.08
N GLY A 68 9.50 7.07 -9.18
CA GLY A 68 9.77 8.45 -9.57
C GLY A 68 10.97 9.03 -8.83
N ARG A 69 11.26 10.31 -9.04
CA ARG A 69 12.33 11.00 -8.31
C ARG A 69 11.94 11.20 -6.85
N ALA A 70 12.90 11.08 -5.95
CA ALA A 70 12.72 11.42 -4.54
C ALA A 70 12.21 12.87 -4.40
N ILE A 71 11.13 13.05 -3.66
CA ILE A 71 10.57 14.37 -3.37
C ILE A 71 11.55 15.07 -2.44
N LYS A 72 12.15 16.19 -2.87
CA LYS A 72 12.84 17.08 -1.93
C LYS A 72 11.81 17.57 -0.91
N PRO A 73 12.18 17.65 0.39
CA PRO A 73 11.29 18.17 1.42
C PRO A 73 10.79 19.57 1.04
N LEU A 74 9.54 19.87 1.32
CA LEU A 74 8.84 21.14 0.99
C LEU A 74 9.37 22.38 1.73
N SER A 75 10.63 22.39 2.12
CA SER A 75 11.28 23.48 2.87
C SER A 75 11.58 24.73 2.06
N SER A 76 11.33 24.74 0.77
CA SER A 76 11.47 25.93 -0.07
C SER A 76 10.17 26.15 -0.83
N GLY A 77 9.36 27.08 -0.36
CA GLY A 77 8.03 27.50 -0.85
C GLY A 77 7.86 27.82 -2.34
N GLY A 78 8.33 26.96 -3.21
CA GLY A 78 8.14 26.99 -4.66
C GLY A 78 7.20 25.87 -5.09
N GLY A 79 6.06 26.22 -5.67
CA GLY A 79 5.11 25.31 -6.32
C GLY A 79 5.69 24.67 -7.59
N GLY A 80 6.75 23.86 -7.44
CA GLY A 80 7.29 23.05 -8.52
C GLY A 80 6.50 21.75 -8.66
N GLU A 81 6.30 21.29 -9.91
CA GLU A 81 5.73 19.98 -10.22
C GLU A 81 6.42 18.90 -9.39
N ARG A 82 5.63 18.06 -8.69
CA ARG A 82 6.14 16.94 -7.91
C ARG A 82 6.58 15.83 -8.88
N PRO A 83 7.88 15.55 -9.02
CA PRO A 83 8.31 14.45 -9.85
C PRO A 83 7.91 13.11 -9.20
N GLY A 84 7.44 12.16 -10.00
CA GLY A 84 6.97 10.86 -9.56
C GLY A 84 5.45 10.74 -9.54
N TYR A 85 4.97 9.54 -9.21
CA TYR A 85 3.53 9.27 -9.14
C TYR A 85 2.80 10.27 -8.18
N PRO A 86 1.64 10.85 -8.58
CA PRO A 86 0.85 10.55 -9.76
C PRO A 86 1.33 11.17 -11.09
N GLY A 87 2.43 11.91 -11.14
CA GLY A 87 3.06 12.40 -12.35
C GLY A 87 3.92 11.34 -13.06
N GLU A 88 4.97 11.81 -13.75
CA GLU A 88 5.90 10.92 -14.47
C GLU A 88 6.57 9.92 -13.53
N HIS A 89 6.57 8.65 -13.92
CA HIS A 89 7.17 7.57 -13.14
C HIS A 89 7.92 6.58 -14.05
N TYR A 90 8.82 5.82 -13.45
CA TYR A 90 9.65 4.86 -14.18
C TYR A 90 9.05 3.45 -14.06
N THR A 91 9.06 2.74 -15.20
CA THR A 91 8.73 1.30 -15.28
C THR A 91 9.99 0.50 -15.57
N ASN A 92 9.91 -0.84 -15.48
CA ASN A 92 11.00 -1.76 -15.72
C ASN A 92 12.26 -1.54 -14.83
N MET A 93 12.05 -0.93 -13.65
CA MET A 93 13.11 -0.80 -12.65
C MET A 93 13.15 -2.05 -11.78
N PRO A 94 14.34 -2.66 -11.55
CA PRO A 94 14.44 -3.85 -10.72
C PRO A 94 14.13 -3.52 -9.25
N ILE A 95 13.36 -4.39 -8.62
CA ILE A 95 13.01 -4.33 -7.20
C ILE A 95 13.86 -5.37 -6.46
N SER A 96 14.52 -4.95 -5.38
CA SER A 96 15.34 -5.81 -4.51
C SER A 96 15.13 -5.39 -3.05
N GLY A 97 15.58 -6.21 -2.09
CA GLY A 97 15.52 -5.87 -0.68
C GLY A 97 14.21 -6.28 0.02
N LEU A 98 13.28 -6.93 -0.68
CA LEU A 98 12.05 -7.43 -0.06
C LEU A 98 12.36 -8.51 1.00
N GLU A 99 13.46 -9.23 0.84
CA GLU A 99 13.96 -10.21 1.80
C GLU A 99 14.44 -9.61 3.13
N LYS A 100 14.60 -8.28 3.18
CA LYS A 100 15.02 -7.52 4.38
C LYS A 100 13.84 -6.88 5.10
N VAL A 101 12.65 -6.96 4.54
CA VAL A 101 11.44 -6.44 5.17
C VAL A 101 11.10 -7.35 6.36
N ASP A 102 10.73 -6.74 7.47
CA ASP A 102 10.29 -7.43 8.67
C ASP A 102 9.14 -8.40 8.31
N PRO A 103 9.18 -9.68 8.71
CA PRO A 103 8.13 -10.65 8.38
C PRO A 103 6.74 -10.26 8.90
N ASP A 104 6.65 -9.41 9.91
CA ASP A 104 5.37 -8.89 10.42
C ASP A 104 4.81 -7.73 9.58
N VAL A 105 5.54 -7.25 8.57
CA VAL A 105 5.09 -6.25 7.61
C VAL A 105 4.55 -6.94 6.36
N LEU A 106 3.28 -6.74 6.08
CA LEU A 106 2.66 -7.24 4.85
C LEU A 106 3.13 -6.41 3.65
N VAL A 107 3.51 -7.09 2.59
CA VAL A 107 3.94 -6.44 1.34
C VAL A 107 2.94 -6.76 0.25
N TYR A 108 2.20 -5.75 -0.19
CA TYR A 108 1.26 -5.86 -1.30
C TYR A 108 1.88 -5.35 -2.58
N HIS A 109 1.65 -6.08 -3.67
CA HIS A 109 2.16 -5.78 -5.00
C HIS A 109 1.10 -5.02 -5.81
N ASN A 110 1.34 -3.73 -6.07
CA ASN A 110 0.44 -2.88 -6.86
C ASN A 110 0.89 -2.85 -8.34
N GLY A 111 2.05 -2.25 -8.59
CA GLY A 111 2.61 -2.12 -9.93
C GLY A 111 3.92 -2.89 -10.10
N THR A 112 3.88 -4.22 -10.06
CA THR A 112 5.06 -5.08 -10.18
C THR A 112 4.79 -6.27 -11.09
N ALA A 113 5.85 -6.79 -11.74
CA ALA A 113 5.82 -8.04 -12.48
C ALA A 113 7.16 -8.75 -12.38
N PHE A 114 7.13 -10.07 -12.48
CA PHE A 114 8.35 -10.85 -12.67
C PHE A 114 8.86 -10.70 -14.10
N ALA A 115 10.18 -10.66 -14.26
CA ALA A 115 10.77 -10.75 -15.59
C ALA A 115 10.32 -12.06 -16.29
N PRO A 116 10.14 -12.03 -17.61
CA PRO A 116 10.02 -13.28 -18.38
C PRO A 116 11.18 -14.20 -18.04
N ASP A 117 10.93 -15.49 -17.91
CA ASP A 117 11.97 -16.51 -17.69
C ASP A 117 12.92 -16.55 -18.91
N VAL A 118 13.96 -15.76 -18.89
CA VAL A 118 15.04 -15.77 -19.87
C VAL A 118 16.18 -16.54 -19.24
N GLY A 119 16.10 -17.87 -19.22
CA GLY A 119 17.22 -18.79 -19.07
C GLY A 119 18.26 -18.53 -17.97
N GLU A 120 17.94 -17.79 -16.89
CA GLU A 120 18.89 -17.60 -15.79
C GLU A 120 18.95 -18.87 -14.92
N ALA A 121 20.11 -19.51 -14.88
CA ALA A 121 20.43 -20.71 -14.10
C ALA A 121 20.25 -20.53 -12.56
N SER A 122 19.92 -19.34 -12.08
CA SER A 122 19.82 -19.04 -10.65
C SER A 122 18.47 -19.37 -10.01
N GLY A 123 17.43 -19.67 -10.80
CA GLY A 123 16.07 -19.99 -10.31
C GLY A 123 15.34 -18.85 -9.57
N LYS A 124 15.97 -17.69 -9.40
CA LYS A 124 15.35 -16.53 -8.73
C LYS A 124 14.78 -15.56 -9.76
N ARG A 125 13.45 -15.47 -9.81
CA ARG A 125 12.76 -14.50 -10.64
C ARG A 125 13.04 -13.08 -10.16
N LYS A 126 13.48 -12.21 -11.06
CA LYS A 126 13.64 -10.78 -10.77
C LYS A 126 12.30 -10.07 -10.88
N LEU A 127 12.02 -9.24 -9.88
CA LEU A 127 10.82 -8.42 -9.82
C LEU A 127 11.11 -7.01 -10.36
N PHE A 128 10.18 -6.44 -11.14
CA PHE A 128 10.30 -5.13 -11.76
C PHE A 128 9.05 -4.28 -11.54
N THR A 129 9.25 -2.95 -11.59
CA THR A 129 8.13 -2.00 -11.57
C THR A 129 7.39 -2.00 -12.89
N THR A 130 6.05 -1.98 -12.84
CA THR A 130 5.15 -1.87 -14.01
C THR A 130 4.24 -0.65 -13.94
N GLY A 131 4.25 0.08 -12.83
CA GLY A 131 3.40 1.24 -12.62
C GLY A 131 3.99 2.22 -11.62
N GLY A 132 3.32 3.34 -11.41
CA GLY A 132 3.76 4.41 -10.52
C GLY A 132 3.61 4.06 -9.04
N ARG A 133 2.50 3.43 -8.62
CA ARG A 133 2.33 2.84 -7.31
C ARG A 133 2.89 1.41 -7.38
N VAL A 134 3.99 1.15 -6.69
CA VAL A 134 4.77 -0.07 -6.86
C VAL A 134 4.39 -1.12 -5.82
N LEU A 135 4.49 -0.76 -4.55
CA LEU A 135 4.22 -1.63 -3.41
C LEU A 135 3.47 -0.85 -2.33
N THR A 136 2.69 -1.54 -1.53
CA THR A 136 2.18 -1.01 -0.26
C THR A 136 2.70 -1.88 0.88
N LEU A 137 3.43 -1.26 1.81
CA LEU A 137 3.94 -1.93 3.01
C LEU A 137 3.01 -1.61 4.16
N VAL A 138 2.40 -2.64 4.71
CA VAL A 138 1.35 -2.51 5.73
C VAL A 138 1.81 -3.14 7.03
N ALA A 139 1.75 -2.37 8.10
CA ALA A 139 2.08 -2.85 9.43
C ALA A 139 0.91 -2.66 10.40
N ARG A 140 0.82 -3.58 11.36
CA ARG A 140 -0.10 -3.52 12.50
C ARG A 140 0.67 -3.10 13.75
N GLY A 141 -0.03 -2.49 14.68
CA GLY A 141 0.51 -2.12 15.98
C GLY A 141 -0.59 -1.80 16.99
N SER A 142 -0.26 -1.84 18.28
CA SER A 142 -1.17 -1.48 19.38
C SER A 142 -1.60 -0.01 19.34
N SER A 143 -0.84 0.82 18.62
CA SER A 143 -1.12 2.22 18.36
C SER A 143 -0.76 2.61 16.93
N LEU A 144 -1.33 3.72 16.46
CA LEU A 144 -1.00 4.27 15.14
C LEU A 144 0.48 4.67 15.05
N ALA A 145 1.06 5.16 16.15
CA ALA A 145 2.47 5.51 16.20
C ALA A 145 3.38 4.28 15.99
N GLU A 146 3.05 3.17 16.64
CA GLU A 146 3.78 1.91 16.47
C GLU A 146 3.64 1.37 15.04
N ALA A 147 2.41 1.29 14.51
CA ALA A 147 2.16 0.84 13.13
C ALA A 147 2.94 1.70 12.13
N ARG A 148 2.99 3.03 12.33
CA ARG A 148 3.76 3.95 11.49
C ARG A 148 5.25 3.66 11.51
N VAL A 149 5.83 3.44 12.69
CA VAL A 149 7.28 3.14 12.82
C VAL A 149 7.62 1.85 12.10
N ARG A 150 6.80 0.80 12.28
CA ARG A 150 7.00 -0.50 11.62
C ARG A 150 6.89 -0.40 10.10
N ALA A 151 5.83 0.22 9.59
CA ALA A 151 5.61 0.40 8.16
C ALA A 151 6.72 1.25 7.50
N ALA A 152 7.13 2.34 8.14
CA ALA A 152 8.22 3.19 7.66
C ALA A 152 9.57 2.47 7.66
N LYS A 153 9.85 1.64 8.67
CA LYS A 153 11.05 0.80 8.72
C LYS A 153 11.04 -0.23 7.58
N GLY A 154 9.91 -0.88 7.33
CA GLY A 154 9.72 -1.78 6.20
C GLY A 154 10.00 -1.07 4.87
N ALA A 155 9.43 0.12 4.67
CA ALA A 155 9.68 0.93 3.48
C ALA A 155 11.15 1.38 3.35
N SER A 156 11.86 1.60 4.47
CA SER A 156 13.29 1.98 4.47
C SER A 156 14.22 0.82 4.14
N SER A 157 13.80 -0.40 4.43
CA SER A 157 14.54 -1.62 4.11
C SER A 157 14.36 -2.02 2.65
N SER A 158 13.34 -1.49 1.98
CA SER A 158 13.10 -1.59 0.54
C SER A 158 14.18 -0.81 -0.26
N PRO A 159 14.47 -1.16 -1.51
CA PRO A 159 15.79 -1.02 -2.12
C PRO A 159 16.35 0.39 -2.18
N GLU A 160 17.65 0.49 -1.94
CA GLU A 160 18.49 1.69 -2.02
C GLU A 160 18.36 2.48 -3.35
N ARG A 161 17.86 1.89 -4.43
CA ARG A 161 17.71 2.55 -5.73
C ARG A 161 16.53 3.53 -5.79
N PHE A 162 15.51 3.40 -4.96
CA PHE A 162 14.48 4.44 -4.83
C PHE A 162 15.01 5.70 -4.12
N ARG A 163 16.20 5.61 -3.47
CA ARG A 163 16.85 6.71 -2.76
C ARG A 163 18.03 7.36 -3.50
N LYS A 164 18.68 6.69 -4.46
CA LYS A 164 19.97 7.10 -5.01
C LYS A 164 19.91 7.98 -6.27
N ASN A 165 18.74 8.33 -6.75
CA ASN A 165 18.63 9.32 -7.85
C ASN A 165 18.00 10.63 -7.33
N ALA A 166 18.38 11.05 -6.12
CA ALA A 166 18.13 12.39 -5.60
C ALA A 166 19.37 13.25 -5.83
#